data_c8e4a6dad3747d0b18178cec08f86730
#
_entry.id   c8e4a6dad3747d0b18178cec08f86730
#
_cell.length_a   1.000
_cell.length_b   1.000
_cell.length_c   1.000
_cell.angle_alpha   90.00
_cell.angle_beta   90.00
_cell.angle_gamma   90.00
#
_symmetry.space_group_name_H-M   'P 1'
#
loop_
_entity.id
_entity.type
_entity.pdbx_description
1 polymer ?
#
loop_
_entity_poly.entity_id
_entity_poly.type
_entity_poly.pdbx_seq_one_letter_code
_entity_poly.pdbx_strand_id
1 'polypeptide(L)'
;MAAFDELYAAHLGASTEDLTSDYHDVATAFEQLGELETGMTQDVQRTGQALHEFAELESRFTFRVLDDMLTMLRAKQTYITAHKTLLKHREAKQLDFEGLTDYLHSTVTERDRLANLGTPDGEPVHGNVRGKGMRGYMRHMVDRVWGVDEEQARIDRMQRLDGRIDELQDAVSQSHAQSQAFNQHVAKEHYIYELGRRREVQQLSLIHISE
;
A
#
# COMPACT_ATOMS: atom_id res chain seq x y z
N MET A 1 -15.76 -3.80 4.41
CA MET A 1 -16.25 -2.74 5.32
C MET A 1 -17.73 -2.94 5.58
N ALA A 2 -18.60 -2.88 4.60
CA ALA A 2 -20.04 -3.12 4.77
C ALA A 2 -20.36 -4.41 5.52
N ALA A 3 -19.69 -5.53 5.25
CA ALA A 3 -19.98 -6.81 5.87
C ALA A 3 -19.74 -6.87 7.41
N PHE A 4 -18.76 -6.11 7.93
CA PHE A 4 -18.50 -6.06 9.37
C PHE A 4 -19.49 -5.13 10.07
N ASP A 5 -19.77 -3.97 9.46
CA ASP A 5 -20.79 -3.03 9.96
C ASP A 5 -22.19 -3.64 9.90
N GLU A 6 -22.51 -4.41 8.85
CA GLU A 6 -23.78 -5.14 8.73
C GLU A 6 -23.89 -6.30 9.74
N LEU A 7 -22.83 -7.09 9.92
CA LEU A 7 -22.82 -8.21 10.85
C LEU A 7 -22.91 -7.73 12.30
N TYR A 8 -22.30 -6.61 12.61
CA TYR A 8 -22.28 -6.04 13.94
C TYR A 8 -23.58 -5.31 14.27
N ALA A 9 -24.10 -4.47 13.37
CA ALA A 9 -25.38 -3.80 13.56
C ALA A 9 -26.55 -4.80 13.58
N ALA A 10 -26.52 -5.82 12.72
CA ALA A 10 -27.63 -6.78 12.63
C ALA A 10 -27.65 -7.81 13.76
N HIS A 11 -26.51 -8.23 14.29
CA HIS A 11 -26.49 -9.33 15.28
C HIS A 11 -26.30 -8.87 16.72
N LEU A 12 -25.47 -7.85 16.99
CA LEU A 12 -25.26 -7.38 18.35
C LEU A 12 -26.25 -6.28 18.74
N GLY A 13 -26.53 -5.33 17.85
CA GLY A 13 -27.51 -4.28 18.11
C GLY A 13 -28.92 -4.84 18.30
N ALA A 14 -29.38 -5.69 17.39
CA ALA A 14 -30.70 -6.31 17.49
C ALA A 14 -30.81 -7.22 18.72
N SER A 15 -29.80 -8.03 19.01
CA SER A 15 -29.81 -8.93 20.19
C SER A 15 -29.82 -8.18 21.52
N THR A 16 -29.21 -6.99 21.60
CA THR A 16 -29.23 -6.17 22.82
C THR A 16 -30.51 -5.37 22.97
N GLU A 17 -31.10 -4.90 21.87
CA GLU A 17 -32.43 -4.28 21.87
C GLU A 17 -33.50 -5.28 22.30
N ASP A 18 -33.45 -6.50 21.76
CA ASP A 18 -34.37 -7.60 22.17
C ASP A 18 -34.22 -7.92 23.66
N LEU A 19 -33.00 -8.05 24.18
CA LEU A 19 -32.74 -8.32 25.60
C LEU A 19 -33.24 -7.20 26.51
N THR A 20 -33.05 -5.95 26.13
CA THR A 20 -33.54 -4.79 26.86
C THR A 20 -35.07 -4.78 26.88
N SER A 21 -35.73 -5.09 25.76
CA SER A 21 -37.17 -5.25 25.67
C SER A 21 -37.70 -6.36 26.58
N ASP A 22 -37.03 -7.53 26.57
CA ASP A 22 -37.38 -8.66 27.43
C ASP A 22 -37.31 -8.29 28.93
N TYR A 23 -36.29 -7.54 29.35
CA TYR A 23 -36.23 -7.03 30.73
C TYR A 23 -37.36 -6.07 31.06
N HIS A 24 -37.78 -5.20 30.15
CA HIS A 24 -38.91 -4.31 30.36
C HIS A 24 -40.22 -5.07 30.46
N ASP A 25 -40.41 -6.11 29.64
CA ASP A 25 -41.61 -6.96 29.67
C ASP A 25 -41.73 -7.73 30.97
N VAL A 26 -40.60 -8.30 31.45
CA VAL A 26 -40.53 -8.96 32.75
C VAL A 26 -40.78 -7.98 33.90
N ALA A 27 -40.19 -6.78 33.86
CA ALA A 27 -40.42 -5.73 34.83
C ALA A 27 -41.90 -5.34 34.93
N THR A 28 -42.53 -5.13 33.77
CA THR A 28 -43.98 -4.83 33.68
C THR A 28 -44.85 -5.96 34.25
N ALA A 29 -44.46 -7.23 33.97
CA ALA A 29 -45.18 -8.37 34.53
C ALA A 29 -45.07 -8.42 36.07
N PHE A 30 -43.91 -8.08 36.64
CA PHE A 30 -43.75 -7.96 38.11
C PHE A 30 -44.60 -6.83 38.68
N GLU A 31 -44.68 -5.68 38.05
CA GLU A 31 -45.54 -4.57 38.49
C GLU A 31 -47.01 -4.96 38.49
N GLN A 32 -47.50 -5.62 37.43
CA GLN A 32 -48.87 -6.14 37.34
C GLN A 32 -49.15 -7.21 38.42
N LEU A 33 -48.18 -8.10 38.68
CA LEU A 33 -48.29 -9.07 39.75
C LEU A 33 -48.42 -8.39 41.15
N GLY A 34 -47.66 -7.30 41.35
CA GLY A 34 -47.73 -6.50 42.57
C GLY A 34 -49.08 -5.83 42.82
N GLU A 35 -49.87 -5.57 41.77
CA GLU A 35 -51.25 -5.09 41.89
C GLU A 35 -52.23 -6.16 42.32
N LEU A 36 -51.93 -7.42 42.01
CA LEU A 36 -52.80 -8.54 42.31
C LEU A 36 -52.51 -9.17 43.69
N GLU A 37 -51.27 -9.08 44.14
CA GLU A 37 -50.80 -9.71 45.37
C GLU A 37 -50.95 -8.75 46.57
N THR A 38 -51.63 -9.18 47.64
CA THR A 38 -51.87 -8.36 48.86
C THR A 38 -50.84 -8.55 49.95
N GLY A 39 -50.06 -9.62 49.92
CA GLY A 39 -49.07 -9.94 51.00
C GLY A 39 -47.63 -9.50 50.70
N MET A 40 -47.26 -9.41 49.41
CA MET A 40 -45.88 -9.11 48.95
C MET A 40 -45.82 -7.94 47.93
N THR A 41 -46.87 -7.15 47.85
CA THR A 41 -47.02 -6.06 46.89
C THR A 41 -45.77 -5.18 46.79
N GLN A 42 -45.23 -4.75 47.93
CA GLN A 42 -44.11 -3.83 47.98
C GLN A 42 -42.80 -4.44 47.44
N ASP A 43 -42.55 -5.72 47.76
CA ASP A 43 -41.33 -6.39 47.33
C ASP A 43 -41.38 -6.73 45.85
N VAL A 44 -42.54 -7.11 45.31
CA VAL A 44 -42.77 -7.39 43.90
C VAL A 44 -42.65 -6.11 43.06
N GLN A 45 -43.24 -5.00 43.53
CA GLN A 45 -43.10 -3.69 42.87
C GLN A 45 -41.66 -3.17 42.85
N ARG A 46 -40.92 -3.33 43.98
CA ARG A 46 -39.48 -2.98 44.01
C ARG A 46 -38.66 -3.81 43.02
N THR A 47 -38.99 -5.08 42.86
CA THR A 47 -38.33 -5.96 41.89
C THR A 47 -38.60 -5.49 40.47
N GLY A 48 -39.83 -5.15 40.12
CA GLY A 48 -40.19 -4.56 38.83
C GLY A 48 -39.42 -3.27 38.55
N GLN A 49 -39.37 -2.34 39.50
CA GLN A 49 -38.62 -1.09 39.38
C GLN A 49 -37.11 -1.35 39.17
N ALA A 50 -36.53 -2.28 39.96
CA ALA A 50 -35.11 -2.60 39.80
C ALA A 50 -34.77 -3.22 38.42
N LEU A 51 -35.70 -4.02 37.87
CA LEU A 51 -35.55 -4.57 36.52
C LEU A 51 -35.63 -3.49 35.43
N HIS A 52 -36.52 -2.51 35.58
CA HIS A 52 -36.58 -1.35 34.69
C HIS A 52 -35.28 -0.54 34.72
N GLU A 53 -34.77 -0.23 35.94
CA GLU A 53 -33.50 0.50 36.07
C GLU A 53 -32.34 -0.30 35.50
N PHE A 54 -32.33 -1.62 35.68
CA PHE A 54 -31.33 -2.50 35.10
C PHE A 54 -31.36 -2.46 33.54
N ALA A 55 -32.56 -2.58 32.93
CA ALA A 55 -32.74 -2.52 31.51
C ALA A 55 -32.22 -1.19 30.89
N GLU A 56 -32.51 -0.07 31.56
CA GLU A 56 -32.02 1.22 31.13
C GLU A 56 -30.48 1.39 31.26
N LEU A 57 -29.91 0.86 32.33
CA LEU A 57 -28.47 0.87 32.56
C LEU A 57 -27.75 0.00 31.54
N GLU A 58 -28.27 -1.18 31.28
CA GLU A 58 -27.74 -2.12 30.28
C GLU A 58 -27.78 -1.53 28.88
N SER A 59 -28.91 -0.95 28.47
CA SER A 59 -29.05 -0.24 27.17
C SER A 59 -28.04 0.89 27.02
N ARG A 60 -27.89 1.73 28.06
CA ARG A 60 -26.90 2.82 28.03
C ARG A 60 -25.46 2.33 27.99
N PHE A 61 -25.15 1.28 28.76
CA PHE A 61 -23.81 0.68 28.74
C PHE A 61 -23.48 0.10 27.40
N THR A 62 -24.35 -0.72 26.85
CA THR A 62 -24.19 -1.36 25.55
C THR A 62 -24.01 -0.31 24.45
N PHE A 63 -24.89 0.72 24.40
CA PHE A 63 -24.77 1.80 23.41
C PHE A 63 -23.41 2.50 23.47
N ARG A 64 -22.91 2.83 24.67
CA ARG A 64 -21.60 3.49 24.82
C ARG A 64 -20.45 2.58 24.42
N VAL A 65 -20.44 1.34 24.89
CA VAL A 65 -19.37 0.38 24.58
C VAL A 65 -19.34 0.10 23.07
N LEU A 66 -20.51 -0.08 22.46
CA LEU A 66 -20.61 -0.34 21.02
C LEU A 66 -20.18 0.87 20.19
N ASP A 67 -20.65 2.06 20.52
CA ASP A 67 -20.32 3.28 19.76
C ASP A 67 -18.82 3.63 19.86
N ASP A 68 -18.27 3.62 21.07
CA ASP A 68 -16.85 3.89 21.31
C ASP A 68 -15.96 2.85 20.63
N MET A 69 -16.29 1.56 20.76
CA MET A 69 -15.53 0.46 20.16
C MET A 69 -15.62 0.47 18.63
N LEU A 70 -16.81 0.70 18.07
CA LEU A 70 -16.99 0.81 16.62
C LEU A 70 -16.23 1.99 16.03
N THR A 71 -16.33 3.15 16.68
CA THR A 71 -15.62 4.36 16.25
C THR A 71 -14.11 4.13 16.23
N MET A 72 -13.58 3.50 17.28
CA MET A 72 -12.16 3.15 17.37
C MET A 72 -11.74 2.11 16.30
N LEU A 73 -12.56 1.09 16.05
CA LEU A 73 -12.28 0.08 15.03
C LEU A 73 -12.32 0.66 13.61
N ARG A 74 -13.26 1.56 13.32
CA ARG A 74 -13.35 2.29 12.04
C ARG A 74 -12.12 3.16 11.83
N ALA A 75 -11.71 3.92 12.85
CA ALA A 75 -10.49 4.72 12.80
C ALA A 75 -9.26 3.88 12.51
N LYS A 76 -9.11 2.73 13.19
CA LYS A 76 -8.02 1.77 12.95
C LYS A 76 -8.03 1.21 11.54
N GLN A 77 -9.18 0.81 11.03
CA GLN A 77 -9.30 0.28 9.67
C GLN A 77 -8.91 1.31 8.62
N THR A 78 -9.35 2.57 8.79
CA THR A 78 -8.98 3.68 7.91
C THR A 78 -7.46 3.90 7.93
N TYR A 79 -6.86 3.89 9.11
CA TYR A 79 -5.43 4.07 9.27
C TYR A 79 -4.62 2.90 8.66
N ILE A 80 -5.03 1.65 8.88
CA ILE A 80 -4.41 0.47 8.26
C ILE A 80 -4.48 0.55 6.72
N THR A 81 -5.61 1.01 6.19
CA THR A 81 -5.79 1.17 4.74
C THR A 81 -4.86 2.25 4.19
N ALA A 82 -4.73 3.39 4.86
CA ALA A 82 -3.81 4.46 4.51
C ALA A 82 -2.35 3.97 4.57
N HIS A 83 -1.98 3.23 5.60
CA HIS A 83 -0.64 2.67 5.75
C HIS A 83 -0.29 1.64 4.66
N LYS A 84 -1.23 0.76 4.31
CA LYS A 84 -1.06 -0.16 3.16
C LYS A 84 -0.86 0.59 1.84
N THR A 85 -1.59 1.68 1.63
CA THR A 85 -1.44 2.51 0.44
C THR A 85 -0.07 3.18 0.41
N LEU A 86 0.40 3.69 1.55
CA LEU A 86 1.74 4.28 1.69
C LEU A 86 2.85 3.27 1.34
N LEU A 87 2.74 2.03 1.81
CA LEU A 87 3.70 0.97 1.49
C LEU A 87 3.70 0.61 0.00
N LYS A 88 2.53 0.55 -0.64
CA LYS A 88 2.43 0.35 -2.10
C LYS A 88 3.07 1.48 -2.90
N HIS A 89 2.91 2.73 -2.47
CA HIS A 89 3.58 3.87 -3.11
C HIS A 89 5.11 3.81 -2.95
N ARG A 90 5.58 3.34 -1.79
CA ARG A 90 7.02 3.10 -1.59
C ARG A 90 7.55 2.05 -2.57
N GLU A 91 6.85 0.94 -2.69
CA GLU A 91 7.21 -0.14 -3.61
C GLU A 91 7.21 0.34 -5.06
N ALA A 92 6.18 1.08 -5.49
CA ALA A 92 6.12 1.65 -6.84
C ALA A 92 7.32 2.58 -7.13
N LYS A 93 7.69 3.47 -6.20
CA LYS A 93 8.87 4.34 -6.35
C LYS A 93 10.18 3.56 -6.42
N GLN A 94 10.28 2.46 -5.71
CA GLN A 94 11.45 1.60 -5.79
C GLN A 94 11.53 0.90 -7.15
N LEU A 95 10.42 0.38 -7.66
CA LEU A 95 10.36 -0.24 -8.98
C LEU A 95 10.65 0.77 -10.11
N ASP A 96 10.17 2.01 -10.00
CA ASP A 96 10.48 3.07 -10.95
C ASP A 96 11.99 3.36 -10.99
N PHE A 97 12.63 3.44 -9.82
CA PHE A 97 14.08 3.63 -9.73
C PHE A 97 14.86 2.45 -10.35
N GLU A 98 14.47 1.22 -10.04
CA GLU A 98 15.10 0.00 -10.60
C GLU A 98 14.92 -0.06 -12.11
N GLY A 99 13.72 0.22 -12.62
CA GLY A 99 13.44 0.26 -14.06
C GLY A 99 14.26 1.30 -14.80
N LEU A 100 14.45 2.51 -14.24
CA LEU A 100 15.31 3.55 -14.80
C LEU A 100 16.78 3.11 -14.80
N THR A 101 17.24 2.45 -13.74
CA THR A 101 18.62 1.95 -13.63
C THR A 101 18.89 0.86 -14.66
N ASP A 102 17.97 -0.08 -14.85
CA ASP A 102 18.07 -1.13 -15.86
C ASP A 102 18.07 -0.55 -17.28
N TYR A 103 17.24 0.46 -17.52
CA TYR A 103 17.21 1.14 -18.81
C TYR A 103 18.51 1.90 -19.09
N LEU A 104 19.07 2.59 -18.10
CA LEU A 104 20.39 3.22 -18.20
C LEU A 104 21.46 2.17 -18.55
N HIS A 105 21.49 1.06 -17.81
CA HIS A 105 22.47 -0.01 -18.03
C HIS A 105 22.37 -0.60 -19.44
N SER A 106 21.17 -0.83 -19.95
CA SER A 106 20.95 -1.36 -21.29
C SER A 106 21.40 -0.35 -22.37
N THR A 107 21.17 0.94 -22.14
CA THR A 107 21.58 2.03 -23.06
C THR A 107 23.11 2.16 -23.11
N VAL A 108 23.78 2.08 -21.97
CA VAL A 108 25.26 2.08 -21.88
C VAL A 108 25.83 0.86 -22.60
N THR A 109 25.25 -0.32 -22.38
CA THR A 109 25.69 -1.57 -23.03
C THR A 109 25.57 -1.48 -24.55
N GLU A 110 24.48 -0.94 -25.06
CA GLU A 110 24.31 -0.74 -26.53
C GLU A 110 25.30 0.28 -27.09
N ARG A 111 25.56 1.36 -26.37
CA ARG A 111 26.57 2.34 -26.75
C ARG A 111 27.98 1.73 -26.83
N ASP A 112 28.35 0.93 -25.80
CA ASP A 112 29.67 0.26 -25.75
C ASP A 112 29.80 -0.79 -26.83
N ARG A 113 28.72 -1.51 -27.15
CA ARG A 113 28.69 -2.41 -28.28
C ARG A 113 28.96 -1.70 -29.60
N LEU A 114 28.34 -0.53 -29.84
CA LEU A 114 28.57 0.27 -31.03
C LEU A 114 30.01 0.83 -31.07
N ALA A 115 30.57 1.18 -29.92
CA ALA A 115 31.97 1.61 -29.82
C ALA A 115 32.95 0.51 -30.23
N ASN A 116 32.71 -0.71 -29.72
CA ASN A 116 33.56 -1.88 -30.00
C ASN A 116 33.51 -2.36 -31.47
N LEU A 117 32.40 -2.13 -32.18
CA LEU A 117 32.28 -2.44 -33.59
C LEU A 117 33.19 -1.56 -34.49
N GLY A 118 33.67 -0.41 -33.98
CA GLY A 118 34.57 0.49 -34.71
C GLY A 118 36.05 0.33 -34.40
N THR A 119 36.44 -0.54 -33.47
CA THR A 119 37.85 -0.85 -33.19
C THR A 119 38.33 -1.94 -34.15
N PRO A 120 39.41 -1.70 -34.94
CA PRO A 120 39.95 -2.70 -35.85
C PRO A 120 40.83 -3.69 -35.10
N ASP A 121 40.29 -4.41 -34.12
CA ASP A 121 40.92 -5.61 -33.54
C ASP A 121 40.39 -6.88 -34.22
N GLY A 122 40.36 -6.87 -35.52
CA GLY A 122 40.22 -8.01 -36.38
C GLY A 122 41.46 -8.13 -37.22
N GLU A 123 42.35 -9.08 -36.88
CA GLU A 123 43.40 -9.49 -37.83
C GLU A 123 42.79 -9.66 -39.23
N PRO A 124 43.45 -9.11 -40.27
CA PRO A 124 42.99 -9.37 -41.62
C PRO A 124 43.08 -10.85 -41.90
N VAL A 125 41.93 -11.50 -42.01
CA VAL A 125 41.87 -12.83 -42.61
C VAL A 125 42.46 -12.70 -44.01
N HIS A 126 43.65 -13.22 -44.16
CA HIS A 126 44.33 -13.36 -45.45
C HIS A 126 43.48 -14.22 -46.36
N GLY A 127 42.51 -13.64 -47.01
CA GLY A 127 41.80 -14.16 -48.16
C GLY A 127 42.58 -13.78 -49.40
N ASN A 128 43.34 -14.72 -49.89
CA ASN A 128 44.09 -14.69 -51.16
C ASN A 128 43.13 -14.39 -52.31
N VAL A 129 43.02 -13.09 -52.74
CA VAL A 129 42.28 -12.73 -53.94
C VAL A 129 43.24 -12.29 -55.03
N ARG A 130 43.65 -13.27 -55.79
CA ARG A 130 44.26 -13.12 -57.10
C ARG A 130 43.14 -12.77 -58.10
N GLY A 131 42.97 -11.54 -58.44
CA GLY A 131 41.99 -11.07 -59.43
C GLY A 131 42.21 -9.58 -59.75
N LYS A 132 43.29 -9.27 -60.49
CA LYS A 132 43.47 -7.96 -61.14
C LYS A 132 42.43 -7.80 -62.24
N GLY A 133 41.40 -6.99 -62.03
CA GLY A 133 40.47 -6.56 -63.06
C GLY A 133 39.75 -5.29 -62.59
N MET A 134 39.46 -4.41 -63.55
CA MET A 134 38.78 -3.11 -63.39
C MET A 134 37.48 -3.20 -62.54
N ARG A 135 36.93 -4.37 -62.40
CA ARG A 135 35.80 -4.69 -61.51
C ARG A 135 36.12 -4.61 -59.98
N GLY A 136 37.40 -4.86 -59.64
CA GLY A 136 37.86 -4.78 -58.23
C GLY A 136 37.99 -3.33 -57.75
N TYR A 137 38.33 -2.40 -58.66
CA TYR A 137 38.46 -0.98 -58.35
C TYR A 137 37.09 -0.31 -58.08
N MET A 138 36.08 -0.68 -58.86
CA MET A 138 34.72 -0.15 -58.62
C MET A 138 34.12 -0.70 -57.31
N ARG A 139 34.37 -1.97 -56.98
CA ARG A 139 33.90 -2.54 -55.71
C ARG A 139 34.58 -1.87 -54.52
N HIS A 140 35.89 -1.63 -54.60
CA HIS A 140 36.59 -0.90 -53.53
C HIS A 140 36.15 0.55 -53.37
N MET A 141 35.70 1.19 -54.44
CA MET A 141 35.16 2.55 -54.37
C MET A 141 33.75 2.56 -53.78
N VAL A 142 32.91 1.61 -54.16
CA VAL A 142 31.54 1.47 -53.64
C VAL A 142 31.58 1.04 -52.16
N ASP A 143 32.43 0.08 -51.79
CA ASP A 143 32.60 -0.34 -50.39
C ASP A 143 33.16 0.79 -49.50
N ARG A 144 33.99 1.68 -50.03
CA ARG A 144 34.53 2.86 -49.33
C ARG A 144 33.47 3.95 -49.12
N VAL A 145 32.60 4.19 -50.11
CA VAL A 145 31.53 5.18 -50.01
C VAL A 145 30.43 4.67 -49.07
N TRP A 146 30.09 3.39 -49.16
CA TRP A 146 29.07 2.78 -48.25
C TRP A 146 29.60 2.62 -46.83
N GLY A 147 30.89 2.29 -46.66
CA GLY A 147 31.52 2.18 -45.34
C GLY A 147 31.65 3.52 -44.61
N VAL A 148 31.79 4.64 -45.34
CA VAL A 148 31.79 5.99 -44.76
C VAL A 148 30.42 6.39 -44.28
N ASP A 149 29.35 6.03 -45.01
CA ASP A 149 27.97 6.32 -44.60
C ASP A 149 27.55 5.47 -43.38
N GLU A 150 27.97 4.19 -43.33
CA GLU A 150 27.70 3.33 -42.16
C GLU A 150 28.45 3.79 -40.91
N GLU A 151 29.69 4.22 -41.07
CA GLU A 151 30.49 4.74 -39.96
C GLU A 151 29.93 6.05 -39.42
N GLN A 152 29.51 6.97 -40.31
CA GLN A 152 28.87 8.21 -39.90
C GLN A 152 27.54 7.93 -39.17
N ALA A 153 26.71 7.02 -39.67
CA ALA A 153 25.47 6.60 -39.03
C ALA A 153 25.72 5.98 -37.66
N ARG A 154 26.81 5.22 -37.49
CA ARG A 154 27.24 4.66 -36.21
C ARG A 154 27.63 5.76 -35.21
N ILE A 155 28.43 6.73 -35.64
CA ILE A 155 28.87 7.88 -34.84
C ILE A 155 27.63 8.69 -34.38
N ASP A 156 26.74 9.01 -35.32
CA ASP A 156 25.50 9.76 -35.02
C ASP A 156 24.60 9.02 -34.04
N ARG A 157 24.57 7.69 -34.12
CA ARG A 157 23.83 6.86 -33.16
C ARG A 157 24.48 6.88 -31.79
N MET A 158 25.80 6.79 -31.71
CA MET A 158 26.53 6.88 -30.44
C MET A 158 26.31 8.23 -29.75
N GLN A 159 26.41 9.35 -30.51
CA GLN A 159 26.15 10.69 -29.93
C GLN A 159 24.73 10.82 -29.37
N ARG A 160 23.73 10.24 -30.07
CA ARG A 160 22.35 10.21 -29.53
C ARG A 160 22.23 9.36 -28.26
N LEU A 161 22.94 8.25 -28.19
CA LEU A 161 22.97 7.42 -26.99
C LEU A 161 23.72 8.09 -25.85
N ASP A 162 24.82 8.80 -26.12
CA ASP A 162 25.53 9.58 -25.08
C ASP A 162 24.62 10.65 -24.48
N GLY A 163 23.91 11.44 -25.28
CA GLY A 163 22.92 12.41 -24.77
C GLY A 163 21.79 11.75 -23.98
N ARG A 164 21.35 10.56 -24.41
CA ARG A 164 20.34 9.80 -23.70
C ARG A 164 20.84 9.23 -22.36
N ILE A 165 22.10 8.82 -22.30
CA ILE A 165 22.76 8.36 -21.08
C ILE A 165 22.84 9.49 -20.05
N ASP A 166 23.22 10.70 -20.47
CA ASP A 166 23.28 11.87 -19.58
C ASP A 166 21.88 12.18 -18.99
N GLU A 167 20.84 12.22 -19.83
CA GLU A 167 19.46 12.41 -19.38
C GLU A 167 19.02 11.31 -18.38
N LEU A 168 19.38 10.06 -18.65
CA LEU A 168 19.02 8.93 -17.78
C LEU A 168 19.79 8.95 -16.46
N GLN A 169 21.05 9.36 -16.45
CA GLN A 169 21.83 9.52 -15.21
C GLN A 169 21.21 10.56 -14.31
N ASP A 170 20.79 11.69 -14.86
CA ASP A 170 20.07 12.72 -14.10
C ASP A 170 18.73 12.20 -13.56
N ALA A 171 17.95 11.50 -14.40
CA ALA A 171 16.68 10.91 -14.00
C ALA A 171 16.84 9.85 -12.90
N VAL A 172 17.84 8.98 -12.99
CA VAL A 172 18.19 7.98 -11.97
C VAL A 172 18.58 8.66 -10.66
N SER A 173 19.43 9.68 -10.71
CA SER A 173 19.85 10.45 -9.54
C SER A 173 18.67 11.11 -8.84
N GLN A 174 17.78 11.73 -9.62
CA GLN A 174 16.57 12.36 -9.09
C GLN A 174 15.61 11.34 -8.49
N SER A 175 15.36 10.22 -9.19
CA SER A 175 14.50 9.14 -8.71
C SER A 175 15.04 8.51 -7.42
N HIS A 176 16.36 8.30 -7.33
CA HIS A 176 17.01 7.81 -6.11
C HIS A 176 16.81 8.77 -4.92
N ALA A 177 17.04 10.06 -5.11
CA ALA A 177 16.85 11.07 -4.07
C ALA A 177 15.38 11.12 -3.59
N GLN A 178 14.42 11.05 -4.54
CA GLN A 178 12.99 11.00 -4.22
C GLN A 178 12.61 9.74 -3.47
N SER A 179 13.12 8.58 -3.87
CA SER A 179 12.88 7.30 -3.20
C SER A 179 13.45 7.31 -1.78
N GLN A 180 14.67 7.84 -1.58
CA GLN A 180 15.26 7.97 -0.24
C GLN A 180 14.44 8.90 0.66
N ALA A 181 14.07 10.08 0.18
CA ALA A 181 13.25 11.01 0.96
C ALA A 181 11.89 10.40 1.33
N PHE A 182 11.27 9.69 0.40
CA PHE A 182 10.02 8.99 0.64
C PHE A 182 10.17 7.84 1.65
N ASN A 183 11.24 7.05 1.56
CA ASN A 183 11.54 5.99 2.53
C ASN A 183 11.72 6.51 3.95
N GLN A 184 12.38 7.67 4.12
CA GLN A 184 12.49 8.32 5.42
C GLN A 184 11.15 8.78 5.96
N HIS A 185 10.27 9.27 5.08
CA HIS A 185 8.91 9.66 5.46
C HIS A 185 8.07 8.46 5.90
N VAL A 186 8.11 7.38 5.12
CA VAL A 186 7.44 6.11 5.46
C VAL A 186 7.93 5.55 6.78
N ALA A 187 9.23 5.59 7.05
CA ALA A 187 9.80 5.12 8.32
C ALA A 187 9.28 5.93 9.53
N LYS A 188 9.16 7.25 9.40
CA LYS A 188 8.57 8.11 10.43
C LYS A 188 7.09 7.79 10.67
N GLU A 189 6.31 7.68 9.61
CA GLU A 189 4.89 7.34 9.69
C GLU A 189 4.67 5.95 10.30
N HIS A 190 5.50 4.99 9.93
CA HIS A 190 5.46 3.65 10.53
C HIS A 190 5.77 3.68 12.03
N TYR A 191 6.76 4.46 12.43
CA TYR A 191 7.09 4.63 13.86
C TYR A 191 5.94 5.26 14.65
N ILE A 192 5.31 6.30 14.11
CA ILE A 192 4.13 6.95 14.72
C ILE A 192 2.97 5.94 14.83
N TYR A 193 2.73 5.16 13.79
CA TYR A 193 1.73 4.10 13.78
C TYR A 193 1.96 3.09 14.90
N GLU A 194 3.18 2.56 15.05
CA GLU A 194 3.52 1.59 16.07
C GLU A 194 3.36 2.15 17.50
N LEU A 195 3.73 3.41 17.71
CA LEU A 195 3.52 4.09 18.99
C LEU A 195 2.03 4.25 19.32
N GLY A 196 1.24 4.67 18.34
CA GLY A 196 -0.22 4.80 18.49
C GLY A 196 -0.85 3.45 18.83
N ARG A 197 -0.51 2.40 18.09
CA ARG A 197 -0.99 1.04 18.31
C ARG A 197 -0.68 0.52 19.73
N ARG A 198 0.54 0.77 20.23
CA ARG A 198 0.93 0.35 21.59
C ARG A 198 0.12 1.07 22.66
N ARG A 199 -0.08 2.37 22.53
CA ARG A 199 -0.89 3.18 23.47
C ARG A 199 -2.34 2.70 23.52
N GLU A 200 -2.94 2.45 22.39
CA GLU A 200 -4.31 1.99 22.29
C GLU A 200 -4.50 0.59 22.92
N VAL A 201 -3.56 -0.35 22.68
CA VAL A 201 -3.59 -1.66 23.32
C VAL A 201 -3.44 -1.55 24.83
N GLN A 202 -2.60 -0.63 25.32
CA GLN A 202 -2.46 -0.36 26.76
C GLN A 202 -3.74 0.22 27.35
N GLN A 203 -4.40 1.15 26.66
CA GLN A 203 -5.68 1.72 27.12
C GLN A 203 -6.77 0.66 27.19
N LEU A 204 -6.89 -0.21 26.18
CA LEU A 204 -7.86 -1.31 26.19
C LEU A 204 -7.61 -2.31 27.32
N SER A 205 -6.33 -2.64 27.60
CA SER A 205 -6.03 -3.56 28.71
C SER A 205 -6.24 -2.93 30.08
N LEU A 206 -6.10 -1.60 30.23
CA LEU A 206 -6.37 -0.92 31.50
C LEU A 206 -7.88 -0.84 31.80
N ILE A 207 -8.73 -0.73 30.79
CA ILE A 207 -10.19 -0.76 30.95
C ILE A 207 -10.65 -2.12 31.49
N HIS A 208 -10.00 -3.21 31.04
CA HIS A 208 -10.33 -4.57 31.51
C HIS A 208 -9.79 -4.93 32.91
N ILE A 209 -8.81 -4.18 33.42
CA ILE A 209 -8.18 -4.47 34.73
C ILE A 209 -8.82 -3.64 35.85
N SER A 210 -9.55 -2.57 35.53
CA SER A 210 -10.19 -1.67 36.53
C SER A 210 -11.66 -2.00 36.84
N GLU A 211 -12.21 -3.07 36.31
CA GLU A 211 -13.48 -3.70 36.70
C GLU A 211 -13.22 -4.96 37.50
#